data_2685bbe9ae6a7c5eb45f4da9db927b15
#
_entry.id   2685bbe9ae6a7c5eb45f4da9db927b15
#
_cell.length_a   1.000
_cell.length_b   1.000
_cell.length_c   1.000
_cell.angle_alpha   90.00
_cell.angle_beta   90.00
_cell.angle_gamma   90.00
#
_symmetry.space_group_name_H-M   'P 1'
#
loop_
_entity.id
_entity.type
_entity.pdbx_description
1 polymer ?
#
loop_
_entity_poly.entity_id
_entity_poly.type
_entity_poly.pdbx_seq_one_letter_code
_entity_poly.pdbx_strand_id
1 'polypeptide(L)'
;MIKASDFGFFPGNTPEKNSAALQMAADIGGEILVDGKGIADVVFPMMVGNDTTVIFEDGLFLRRNDSGEEHNGYTIVNRGAFSKTWNRNIKILGLKLICNNVICKGEGVKSDKCIPGLRGQIAFHYVKDLEIRDFEVRDLPKFDYCIHVCTFENVLVENAYIEGLKDGVHFGGGKNFTVRNCKFRTLDDAVALNAHDYSSGNPELGWIENGLIENCEDLACKQIGFFSRILAGSWLNWREGMMIRHSDTVVYGGRLYRAYMQADGREYISVTPPTHTEGTVTLDGEIAWVMVQEGTHLNVGCRNITFRNITLESNRHTGFKLHFDNEAPSHSVYPGSILPVQENITFENVKVTSREMKCLMRSNTPIKNVFMKNCDLAHTRMVIYRVEVPDVRYGKGDITLENLTYTPVEEKPMLRVENGLDIDVVYKK
;
A
#
# COMPACT_ATOMS: atom_id res chain seq x y z
N MET A 1 -3.08 30.39 -13.53
CA MET A 1 -3.98 29.51 -12.74
C MET A 1 -5.33 29.49 -13.41
N ILE A 2 -5.86 28.31 -13.72
CA ILE A 2 -7.15 28.05 -14.35
C ILE A 2 -8.16 27.78 -13.24
N LYS A 3 -9.39 28.27 -13.35
CA LYS A 3 -10.44 27.97 -12.38
C LYS A 3 -11.37 26.90 -12.92
N ALA A 4 -11.78 25.95 -12.09
CA ALA A 4 -12.74 24.94 -12.47
C ALA A 4 -14.13 25.55 -12.79
N SER A 5 -14.49 26.66 -12.14
CA SER A 5 -15.69 27.44 -12.43
C SER A 5 -15.73 28.03 -13.86
N ASP A 6 -14.56 28.28 -14.49
CA ASP A 6 -14.49 28.72 -15.89
C ASP A 6 -15.03 27.67 -16.87
N PHE A 7 -15.08 26.39 -16.44
CA PHE A 7 -15.64 25.26 -17.19
C PHE A 7 -17.01 24.82 -16.68
N GLY A 8 -17.61 25.61 -15.77
CA GLY A 8 -18.93 25.36 -15.24
C GLY A 8 -18.96 24.48 -13.98
N PHE A 9 -17.83 24.29 -13.29
CA PHE A 9 -17.83 23.64 -11.97
C PHE A 9 -18.58 24.53 -10.95
N PHE A 10 -19.52 23.92 -10.24
CA PHE A 10 -20.28 24.62 -9.19
C PHE A 10 -20.89 23.60 -8.22
N PRO A 11 -20.77 23.78 -6.89
CA PRO A 11 -21.25 22.84 -5.88
C PRO A 11 -22.74 22.45 -6.01
N GLY A 12 -23.58 23.30 -6.59
CA GLY A 12 -25.00 23.03 -6.84
C GLY A 12 -25.33 22.31 -8.16
N ASN A 13 -24.32 21.94 -8.96
CA ASN A 13 -24.52 21.20 -10.20
C ASN A 13 -24.78 19.70 -9.98
N THR A 14 -25.22 19.01 -11.04
CA THR A 14 -25.25 17.55 -11.03
C THR A 14 -23.84 16.97 -10.98
N PRO A 15 -23.66 15.75 -10.43
CA PRO A 15 -22.35 15.11 -10.31
C PRO A 15 -21.61 14.97 -11.66
N GLU A 16 -22.34 14.67 -12.75
CA GLU A 16 -21.80 14.54 -14.10
C GLU A 16 -21.25 15.86 -14.64
N LYS A 17 -21.96 16.96 -14.41
CA LYS A 17 -21.53 18.29 -14.84
C LYS A 17 -20.26 18.71 -14.10
N ASN A 18 -20.22 18.47 -12.79
CA ASN A 18 -19.04 18.78 -11.99
C ASN A 18 -17.83 17.93 -12.44
N SER A 19 -18.03 16.63 -12.65
CA SER A 19 -16.96 15.74 -13.11
C SER A 19 -16.43 16.16 -14.49
N ALA A 20 -17.33 16.51 -15.42
CA ALA A 20 -16.95 17.00 -16.74
C ALA A 20 -16.16 18.32 -16.65
N ALA A 21 -16.60 19.28 -15.83
CA ALA A 21 -15.90 20.54 -15.63
C ALA A 21 -14.48 20.37 -15.03
N LEU A 22 -14.36 19.49 -14.01
CA LEU A 22 -13.06 19.15 -13.43
C LEU A 22 -12.15 18.48 -14.46
N GLN A 23 -12.68 17.57 -15.29
CA GLN A 23 -11.89 16.92 -16.34
C GLN A 23 -11.46 17.90 -17.42
N MET A 24 -12.33 18.82 -17.85
CA MET A 24 -11.97 19.86 -18.83
C MET A 24 -10.83 20.77 -18.30
N ALA A 25 -10.88 21.14 -17.01
CA ALA A 25 -9.78 21.88 -16.39
C ALA A 25 -8.48 21.07 -16.34
N ALA A 26 -8.58 19.76 -15.96
CA ALA A 26 -7.42 18.86 -15.89
C ALA A 26 -6.82 18.56 -17.27
N ASP A 27 -7.61 18.61 -18.34
CA ASP A 27 -7.15 18.39 -19.72
C ASP A 27 -6.22 19.50 -20.21
N ILE A 28 -6.38 20.71 -19.69
CA ILE A 28 -5.47 21.82 -20.01
C ILE A 28 -4.15 21.65 -19.27
N GLY A 29 -4.15 21.06 -18.06
CA GLY A 29 -2.97 20.95 -17.22
C GLY A 29 -2.51 22.27 -16.59
N GLY A 30 -1.30 22.27 -16.02
CA GLY A 30 -0.79 23.43 -15.30
C GLY A 30 -1.42 23.59 -13.91
N GLU A 31 -1.60 24.83 -13.49
CA GLU A 31 -2.13 25.16 -12.16
C GLU A 31 -3.65 25.40 -12.22
N ILE A 32 -4.41 24.55 -11.52
CA ILE A 32 -5.87 24.49 -11.53
C ILE A 32 -6.37 24.78 -10.12
N LEU A 33 -7.22 25.79 -9.97
CA LEU A 33 -7.98 26.04 -8.75
C LEU A 33 -9.38 25.43 -8.89
N VAL A 34 -9.70 24.45 -8.05
CA VAL A 34 -11.07 23.95 -7.89
C VAL A 34 -11.74 24.86 -6.87
N ASP A 35 -12.35 25.91 -7.38
CA ASP A 35 -12.94 26.98 -6.61
C ASP A 35 -14.40 26.69 -6.23
N GLY A 36 -14.83 27.22 -5.09
CA GLY A 36 -16.18 27.07 -4.55
C GLY A 36 -16.19 26.72 -3.07
N LYS A 37 -17.38 26.67 -2.48
CA LYS A 37 -17.58 26.33 -1.06
C LYS A 37 -18.76 25.40 -0.89
N GLY A 38 -18.69 24.54 0.14
CA GLY A 38 -19.71 23.53 0.41
C GLY A 38 -19.41 22.21 -0.25
N ILE A 39 -20.43 21.41 -0.55
CA ILE A 39 -20.29 20.07 -1.09
C ILE A 39 -20.55 20.08 -2.60
N ALA A 40 -19.60 19.62 -3.37
CA ALA A 40 -19.73 19.37 -4.81
C ALA A 40 -19.74 17.86 -5.08
N ASP A 41 -20.82 17.39 -5.67
CA ASP A 41 -20.97 15.98 -6.05
C ASP A 41 -20.21 15.67 -7.34
N VAL A 42 -19.56 14.49 -7.40
CA VAL A 42 -18.80 14.00 -8.55
C VAL A 42 -19.03 12.49 -8.76
N VAL A 43 -18.94 12.02 -10.00
CA VAL A 43 -19.14 10.59 -10.37
C VAL A 43 -17.98 9.99 -11.17
N PHE A 44 -17.18 10.79 -11.89
CA PHE A 44 -16.09 10.31 -12.73
C PHE A 44 -14.75 10.60 -12.13
N PRO A 45 -13.71 9.79 -12.42
CA PRO A 45 -12.36 10.12 -12.00
C PRO A 45 -11.88 11.39 -12.70
N MET A 46 -11.23 12.26 -11.93
CA MET A 46 -10.40 13.33 -12.49
C MET A 46 -9.06 12.73 -12.92
N MET A 47 -8.82 12.66 -14.22
CA MET A 47 -7.57 12.16 -14.78
C MET A 47 -6.56 13.28 -14.95
N VAL A 48 -5.47 13.24 -14.19
CA VAL A 48 -4.43 14.27 -14.24
C VAL A 48 -3.22 13.81 -15.08
N GLY A 49 -2.61 14.75 -15.81
CA GLY A 49 -1.43 14.53 -16.64
C GLY A 49 -0.14 15.06 -16.01
N ASN A 50 0.90 15.19 -16.84
CA ASN A 50 2.17 15.81 -16.43
C ASN A 50 1.99 17.28 -16.04
N ASP A 51 2.88 17.76 -15.16
CA ASP A 51 3.01 19.17 -14.81
C ASP A 51 1.67 19.79 -14.36
N THR A 52 0.88 19.04 -13.60
CA THR A 52 -0.46 19.43 -13.15
C THR A 52 -0.50 19.64 -11.64
N THR A 53 -0.89 20.85 -11.22
CA THR A 53 -1.16 21.16 -9.82
C THR A 53 -2.64 21.45 -9.64
N VAL A 54 -3.33 20.64 -8.82
CA VAL A 54 -4.74 20.83 -8.49
C VAL A 54 -4.85 21.34 -7.07
N ILE A 55 -5.42 22.51 -6.91
CA ILE A 55 -5.61 23.20 -5.62
C ILE A 55 -7.10 23.27 -5.34
N PHE A 56 -7.53 22.71 -4.21
CA PHE A 56 -8.92 22.79 -3.76
C PHE A 56 -9.08 23.96 -2.80
N GLU A 57 -10.06 24.81 -3.07
CA GLU A 57 -10.35 25.98 -2.21
C GLU A 57 -10.81 25.52 -0.82
N ASP A 58 -10.35 26.21 0.21
CA ASP A 58 -10.77 25.89 1.59
C ASP A 58 -12.28 26.04 1.78
N GLY A 59 -12.89 25.07 2.48
CA GLY A 59 -14.33 24.97 2.64
C GLY A 59 -15.06 24.26 1.51
N LEU A 60 -14.36 23.78 0.47
CA LEU A 60 -14.90 22.89 -0.56
C LEU A 60 -14.70 21.42 -0.18
N PHE A 61 -15.74 20.62 -0.30
CA PHE A 61 -15.72 19.15 -0.19
C PHE A 61 -16.14 18.53 -1.51
N LEU A 62 -15.36 17.60 -2.04
CA LEU A 62 -15.82 16.73 -3.10
C LEU A 62 -16.53 15.52 -2.49
N ARG A 63 -17.75 15.22 -2.94
CA ARG A 63 -18.48 14.02 -2.52
C ARG A 63 -18.68 13.09 -3.70
N ARG A 64 -18.30 11.83 -3.52
CA ARG A 64 -18.64 10.78 -4.47
C ARG A 64 -20.15 10.55 -4.45
N ASN A 65 -20.77 10.60 -5.61
CA ASN A 65 -22.22 10.40 -5.76
C ASN A 65 -22.50 9.49 -6.95
N ASP A 66 -21.87 8.36 -6.97
CA ASP A 66 -22.03 7.33 -7.97
C ASP A 66 -23.22 6.49 -7.56
N SER A 67 -24.35 6.65 -8.25
CA SER A 67 -25.60 5.98 -7.91
C SER A 67 -25.52 4.47 -8.17
N GLY A 68 -25.02 3.71 -7.18
CA GLY A 68 -25.31 2.28 -7.04
C GLY A 68 -24.75 1.31 -8.07
N GLU A 69 -24.01 1.73 -9.07
CA GLU A 69 -23.32 0.82 -9.98
C GLU A 69 -21.92 0.50 -9.47
N GLU A 70 -21.61 -0.76 -9.49
CA GLU A 70 -20.28 -1.25 -9.19
C GLU A 70 -19.25 -0.54 -10.06
N HIS A 71 -18.17 -0.05 -9.46
CA HIS A 71 -16.92 0.29 -10.13
C HIS A 71 -16.76 1.64 -10.75
N ASN A 72 -17.10 2.63 -10.07
CA ASN A 72 -16.97 3.94 -10.67
C ASN A 72 -15.55 4.51 -10.62
N GLY A 73 -14.56 3.64 -10.49
CA GLY A 73 -13.18 4.00 -10.58
C GLY A 73 -12.73 4.94 -9.44
N TYR A 74 -11.71 5.69 -9.70
CA TYR A 74 -11.02 6.56 -8.76
C TYR A 74 -11.68 7.93 -8.63
N THR A 75 -11.44 8.63 -7.54
CA THR A 75 -11.74 10.07 -7.48
C THR A 75 -10.70 10.86 -8.28
N ILE A 76 -9.40 10.54 -8.08
CA ILE A 76 -8.30 11.10 -8.87
C ILE A 76 -7.37 9.97 -9.30
N VAL A 77 -6.93 9.99 -10.56
CA VAL A 77 -5.98 9.04 -11.12
C VAL A 77 -5.08 9.72 -12.15
N ASN A 78 -3.85 9.27 -12.33
CA ASN A 78 -3.01 9.77 -13.41
C ASN A 78 -3.30 9.07 -14.75
N ARG A 79 -3.25 9.81 -15.85
CA ARG A 79 -3.54 9.30 -17.21
C ARG A 79 -2.62 8.16 -17.61
N GLY A 80 -1.33 8.28 -17.31
CA GLY A 80 -0.34 7.27 -17.64
C GLY A 80 -0.54 5.93 -16.96
N ALA A 81 -1.34 5.87 -15.88
CA ALA A 81 -1.67 4.63 -15.19
C ALA A 81 -2.28 3.59 -16.13
N PHE A 82 -3.16 4.00 -17.04
CA PHE A 82 -3.88 3.12 -17.96
C PHE A 82 -3.01 2.56 -19.09
N SER A 83 -1.96 3.29 -19.48
CA SER A 83 -1.04 2.92 -20.56
C SER A 83 0.35 2.50 -20.06
N LYS A 84 0.54 2.40 -18.74
CA LYS A 84 1.85 2.15 -18.11
C LYS A 84 2.93 3.13 -18.57
N THR A 85 2.56 4.42 -18.68
CA THR A 85 3.48 5.50 -19.06
C THR A 85 3.66 6.47 -17.90
N TRP A 86 4.90 6.89 -17.68
CA TRP A 86 5.23 7.77 -16.59
C TRP A 86 4.58 9.14 -16.71
N ASN A 87 3.81 9.53 -15.71
CA ASN A 87 3.48 10.93 -15.46
C ASN A 87 4.41 11.52 -14.41
N ARG A 88 4.61 12.83 -14.46
CA ARG A 88 5.54 13.52 -13.55
C ARG A 88 5.00 14.88 -13.12
N ASN A 89 5.54 15.34 -11.97
CA ASN A 89 5.29 16.67 -11.43
C ASN A 89 3.78 16.93 -11.26
N ILE A 90 3.15 16.08 -10.43
CA ILE A 90 1.72 16.17 -10.10
C ILE A 90 1.56 16.59 -8.65
N LYS A 91 0.70 17.57 -8.39
CA LYS A 91 0.37 18.02 -7.04
C LYS A 91 -1.13 18.05 -6.81
N ILE A 92 -1.59 17.51 -5.68
CA ILE A 92 -2.97 17.51 -5.20
C ILE A 92 -2.97 18.18 -3.83
N LEU A 93 -3.55 19.35 -3.73
CA LEU A 93 -3.44 20.23 -2.57
C LEU A 93 -4.82 20.61 -2.02
N GLY A 94 -5.05 20.39 -0.73
CA GLY A 94 -6.24 20.84 -0.01
C GLY A 94 -7.51 20.04 -0.24
N LEU A 95 -7.44 18.84 -0.83
CA LEU A 95 -8.62 18.01 -1.10
C LEU A 95 -9.28 17.53 0.19
N LYS A 96 -10.56 17.87 0.37
CA LYS A 96 -11.45 17.28 1.37
C LYS A 96 -12.45 16.37 0.68
N LEU A 97 -12.38 15.07 0.97
CA LEU A 97 -13.14 14.03 0.26
C LEU A 97 -14.20 13.40 1.17
N ILE A 98 -15.40 13.24 0.63
CA ILE A 98 -16.48 12.40 1.18
C ILE A 98 -16.67 11.24 0.22
N CYS A 99 -16.32 10.02 0.69
CA CYS A 99 -16.38 8.80 -0.14
C CYS A 99 -17.81 8.31 -0.35
N ASN A 100 -18.72 8.55 0.60
CA ASN A 100 -20.15 8.21 0.49
C ASN A 100 -20.37 6.73 0.13
N ASN A 101 -19.56 5.83 0.72
CA ASN A 101 -19.55 4.38 0.46
C ASN A 101 -19.23 3.95 -0.98
N VAL A 102 -18.75 4.83 -1.83
CA VAL A 102 -18.32 4.48 -3.19
C VAL A 102 -16.96 3.81 -3.15
N ILE A 103 -16.84 2.65 -3.79
CA ILE A 103 -15.68 1.75 -3.72
C ILE A 103 -15.07 1.53 -5.11
N CYS A 104 -13.75 1.59 -5.21
CA CYS A 104 -12.97 1.10 -6.35
C CYS A 104 -12.16 -0.12 -5.93
N LYS A 105 -12.65 -1.32 -6.22
CA LYS A 105 -12.04 -2.57 -5.74
C LYS A 105 -10.72 -2.95 -6.44
N GLY A 106 -10.42 -2.39 -7.61
CA GLY A 106 -9.26 -2.79 -8.42
C GLY A 106 -9.32 -4.24 -8.94
N GLU A 107 -10.52 -4.85 -8.91
CA GLU A 107 -10.77 -6.22 -9.39
C GLU A 107 -11.32 -6.20 -10.82
N GLY A 108 -11.15 -7.33 -11.51
CA GLY A 108 -11.77 -7.56 -12.81
C GLY A 108 -10.86 -7.25 -14.00
N VAL A 109 -11.49 -6.95 -15.14
CA VAL A 109 -10.81 -6.68 -16.41
C VAL A 109 -10.49 -5.19 -16.51
N LYS A 110 -9.33 -4.86 -17.06
CA LYS A 110 -8.95 -3.48 -17.36
C LYS A 110 -10.02 -2.79 -18.20
N SER A 111 -10.45 -1.61 -17.78
CA SER A 111 -11.38 -0.75 -18.48
C SER A 111 -10.85 0.69 -18.53
N ASP A 112 -11.59 1.60 -19.12
CA ASP A 112 -11.33 3.04 -19.08
C ASP A 112 -11.48 3.67 -17.70
N LYS A 113 -12.04 2.92 -16.73
CA LYS A 113 -12.31 3.38 -15.35
C LYS A 113 -11.56 2.60 -14.28
N CYS A 114 -11.03 1.41 -14.60
CA CYS A 114 -10.43 0.52 -13.61
C CYS A 114 -9.18 -0.17 -14.14
N ILE A 115 -8.15 -0.24 -13.31
CA ILE A 115 -6.90 -0.98 -13.56
C ILE A 115 -6.84 -2.11 -12.54
N PRO A 116 -6.75 -3.39 -12.96
CA PRO A 116 -6.63 -4.51 -12.05
C PRO A 116 -5.47 -4.33 -11.06
N GLY A 117 -5.75 -4.52 -9.78
CA GLY A 117 -4.78 -4.34 -8.71
C GLY A 117 -4.57 -2.89 -8.24
N LEU A 118 -4.95 -1.88 -9.02
CA LEU A 118 -4.95 -0.49 -8.57
C LEU A 118 -6.32 -0.16 -7.97
N ARG A 119 -6.37 0.15 -6.69
CA ARG A 119 -7.61 0.47 -5.99
C ARG A 119 -7.36 1.58 -4.98
N GLY A 120 -8.33 2.47 -4.83
CA GLY A 120 -8.20 3.60 -3.93
C GLY A 120 -8.97 4.81 -4.42
N GLN A 121 -9.32 5.71 -3.50
CA GLN A 121 -9.97 6.96 -3.88
C GLN A 121 -9.02 7.85 -4.69
N ILE A 122 -7.78 7.94 -4.26
CA ILE A 122 -6.70 8.63 -4.97
C ILE A 122 -5.69 7.57 -5.38
N ALA A 123 -5.53 7.34 -6.68
CA ALA A 123 -4.74 6.25 -7.21
C ALA A 123 -3.74 6.72 -8.27
N PHE A 124 -2.48 6.37 -8.07
CA PHE A 124 -1.40 6.69 -9.01
C PHE A 124 -0.58 5.45 -9.36
N HIS A 125 -0.32 5.29 -10.64
CA HIS A 125 0.50 4.20 -11.16
C HIS A 125 1.39 4.73 -12.28
N TYR A 126 2.68 4.40 -12.30
CA TYR A 126 3.69 5.04 -13.16
C TYR A 126 3.75 6.55 -12.93
N VAL A 127 4.08 6.96 -11.70
CA VAL A 127 4.16 8.39 -11.34
C VAL A 127 5.53 8.74 -10.76
N LYS A 128 6.01 9.92 -11.13
CA LYS A 128 7.24 10.54 -10.63
C LYS A 128 6.96 11.96 -10.16
N ASP A 129 7.58 12.34 -9.03
CA ASP A 129 7.43 13.68 -8.43
C ASP A 129 5.95 14.00 -8.13
N LEU A 130 5.34 13.18 -7.24
CA LEU A 130 3.95 13.33 -6.77
C LEU A 130 3.92 14.00 -5.40
N GLU A 131 3.08 15.01 -5.23
CA GLU A 131 2.78 15.62 -3.92
C GLU A 131 1.28 15.56 -3.64
N ILE A 132 0.89 15.05 -2.46
CA ILE A 132 -0.47 15.09 -1.91
C ILE A 132 -0.38 15.76 -0.56
N ARG A 133 -0.97 16.96 -0.42
CA ARG A 133 -0.89 17.74 0.81
C ARG A 133 -2.23 18.25 1.28
N ASP A 134 -2.35 18.45 2.59
CA ASP A 134 -3.53 19.05 3.23
C ASP A 134 -4.81 18.29 2.87
N PHE A 135 -4.72 16.95 2.89
CA PHE A 135 -5.78 16.04 2.50
C PHE A 135 -6.63 15.59 3.70
N GLU A 136 -7.94 15.52 3.51
CA GLU A 136 -8.85 15.05 4.54
C GLU A 136 -9.91 14.08 3.99
N VAL A 137 -10.09 12.94 4.67
CA VAL A 137 -11.21 12.02 4.49
C VAL A 137 -11.62 11.43 5.84
N ARG A 138 -12.94 11.31 6.10
CA ARG A 138 -13.47 10.79 7.37
C ARG A 138 -14.39 9.60 7.23
N ASP A 139 -14.68 9.15 6.03
CA ASP A 139 -15.64 8.09 5.74
C ASP A 139 -15.11 7.08 4.72
N LEU A 140 -13.81 6.75 4.79
CA LEU A 140 -13.21 5.77 3.88
C LEU A 140 -13.93 4.43 4.01
N PRO A 141 -14.51 3.88 2.91
CA PRO A 141 -15.29 2.66 2.95
C PRO A 141 -14.43 1.41 3.13
N LYS A 142 -15.08 0.30 3.47
CA LYS A 142 -14.44 -1.01 3.50
C LYS A 142 -14.05 -1.43 2.07
N PHE A 143 -12.91 -2.08 1.93
CA PHE A 143 -12.33 -2.60 0.68
C PHE A 143 -11.70 -1.57 -0.26
N ASP A 144 -11.58 -0.32 0.13
CA ASP A 144 -10.96 0.71 -0.69
C ASP A 144 -9.82 1.40 0.05
N TYR A 145 -8.63 1.47 -0.54
CA TYR A 145 -7.54 2.25 0.02
C TYR A 145 -7.84 3.75 -0.12
N CYS A 146 -7.32 4.56 0.76
CA CYS A 146 -7.50 6.00 0.61
C CYS A 146 -6.59 6.55 -0.50
N ILE A 147 -5.29 6.38 -0.32
CA ILE A 147 -4.26 6.76 -1.29
C ILE A 147 -3.51 5.49 -1.70
N HIS A 148 -3.50 5.16 -2.99
CA HIS A 148 -2.74 4.03 -3.53
C HIS A 148 -1.73 4.52 -4.57
N VAL A 149 -0.44 4.26 -4.33
CA VAL A 149 0.63 4.63 -5.25
C VAL A 149 1.49 3.41 -5.55
N CYS A 150 1.59 3.02 -6.82
CA CYS A 150 2.37 1.86 -7.26
C CYS A 150 3.23 2.22 -8.47
N THR A 151 4.42 1.63 -8.60
CA THR A 151 5.42 1.96 -9.64
C THR A 151 5.70 3.46 -9.65
N PHE A 152 6.40 3.90 -8.60
CA PHE A 152 6.58 5.32 -8.33
C PHE A 152 8.05 5.73 -8.09
N GLU A 153 8.32 7.02 -8.25
CA GLU A 153 9.57 7.67 -7.83
C GLU A 153 9.26 9.07 -7.28
N ASN A 154 9.80 9.41 -6.09
CA ASN A 154 9.65 10.70 -5.42
C ASN A 154 8.18 11.03 -5.10
N VAL A 155 7.66 10.50 -4.00
CA VAL A 155 6.29 10.75 -3.54
C VAL A 155 6.30 11.42 -2.17
N LEU A 156 5.50 12.46 -2.01
CA LEU A 156 5.23 13.12 -0.75
C LEU A 156 3.73 13.06 -0.43
N VAL A 157 3.40 12.52 0.76
CA VAL A 157 2.10 12.68 1.40
C VAL A 157 2.31 13.45 2.70
N GLU A 158 1.72 14.63 2.80
CA GLU A 158 1.95 15.52 3.92
C GLU A 158 0.66 16.11 4.46
N ASN A 159 0.58 16.22 5.80
CA ASN A 159 -0.51 16.90 6.48
C ASN A 159 -1.89 16.30 6.12
N ALA A 160 -1.99 14.96 6.14
CA ALA A 160 -3.23 14.26 5.84
C ALA A 160 -3.94 13.79 7.10
N TYR A 161 -5.27 13.90 7.11
CA TYR A 161 -6.16 13.24 8.07
C TYR A 161 -6.98 12.17 7.37
N ILE A 162 -6.78 10.90 7.73
CA ILE A 162 -7.44 9.76 7.10
C ILE A 162 -8.15 8.92 8.14
N GLU A 163 -9.49 8.82 8.00
CA GLU A 163 -10.34 8.02 8.88
C GLU A 163 -11.24 7.10 8.05
N GLY A 164 -11.35 5.84 8.46
CA GLY A 164 -12.29 4.89 7.88
C GLY A 164 -11.88 3.41 7.99
N LEU A 165 -12.41 2.59 7.08
CA LEU A 165 -12.49 1.15 7.26
C LEU A 165 -11.39 0.35 6.52
N LYS A 166 -10.45 1.01 5.83
CA LYS A 166 -9.38 0.36 5.06
C LYS A 166 -8.06 1.15 5.18
N ASP A 167 -7.05 0.80 4.38
CA ASP A 167 -5.71 1.39 4.45
C ASP A 167 -5.70 2.89 4.20
N GLY A 168 -4.87 3.61 4.95
CA GLY A 168 -4.66 5.05 4.75
C GLY A 168 -3.83 5.33 3.51
N VAL A 169 -2.53 5.10 3.57
CA VAL A 169 -1.62 5.23 2.42
C VAL A 169 -1.06 3.86 2.08
N HIS A 170 -1.28 3.41 0.86
CA HIS A 170 -0.83 2.11 0.37
C HIS A 170 0.19 2.29 -0.75
N PHE A 171 1.41 1.79 -0.55
CA PHE A 171 2.47 1.78 -1.54
C PHE A 171 2.67 0.38 -2.10
N GLY A 172 2.69 0.26 -3.43
CA GLY A 172 3.29 -0.85 -4.15
C GLY A 172 4.78 -0.59 -4.42
N GLY A 173 5.38 -1.23 -5.45
CA GLY A 173 6.79 -1.04 -5.79
C GLY A 173 7.17 0.39 -6.17
N GLY A 174 8.32 0.87 -5.70
CA GLY A 174 8.82 2.21 -6.01
C GLY A 174 9.90 2.71 -5.05
N LYS A 175 10.31 3.94 -5.21
CA LYS A 175 11.40 4.51 -4.39
C LYS A 175 11.24 5.99 -4.08
N ASN A 176 11.92 6.42 -3.00
CA ASN A 176 11.99 7.80 -2.54
C ASN A 176 10.59 8.34 -2.18
N PHE A 177 10.12 8.00 -1.01
CA PHE A 177 8.83 8.52 -0.55
C PHE A 177 8.90 9.07 0.86
N THR A 178 8.02 10.01 1.15
CA THR A 178 7.83 10.59 2.49
C THR A 178 6.34 10.65 2.81
N VAL A 179 5.97 10.15 4.00
CA VAL A 179 4.67 10.36 4.62
C VAL A 179 4.93 11.11 5.92
N ARG A 180 4.44 12.34 6.04
CA ARG A 180 4.74 13.13 7.25
C ARG A 180 3.58 14.00 7.73
N ASN A 181 3.59 14.27 9.05
CA ASN A 181 2.60 15.12 9.70
C ASN A 181 1.16 14.62 9.48
N CYS A 182 0.97 13.29 9.41
CA CYS A 182 -0.30 12.66 9.11
C CYS A 182 -0.96 12.06 10.36
N LYS A 183 -2.29 12.06 10.37
CA LYS A 183 -3.10 11.43 11.41
C LYS A 183 -4.00 10.36 10.81
N PHE A 184 -3.93 9.17 11.38
CA PHE A 184 -4.65 8.00 10.89
C PHE A 184 -5.62 7.49 11.95
N ARG A 185 -6.84 7.20 11.54
CA ARG A 185 -7.85 6.46 12.30
C ARG A 185 -8.44 5.38 11.41
N THR A 186 -7.60 4.54 10.87
CA THR A 186 -7.96 3.51 9.88
C THR A 186 -8.18 2.16 10.56
N LEU A 187 -9.21 1.42 10.14
CA LEU A 187 -9.48 0.07 10.65
C LEU A 187 -8.38 -0.91 10.22
N ASP A 188 -7.92 -0.82 8.98
CA ASP A 188 -6.80 -1.59 8.42
C ASP A 188 -5.49 -0.77 8.51
N ASP A 189 -4.51 -1.00 7.68
CA ASP A 189 -3.18 -0.42 7.81
C ASP A 189 -3.18 1.12 7.68
N ALA A 190 -2.42 1.82 8.54
CA ALA A 190 -2.26 3.27 8.39
C ALA A 190 -1.35 3.59 7.20
N VAL A 191 -0.19 2.93 7.12
CA VAL A 191 0.75 3.02 5.99
C VAL A 191 1.18 1.61 5.58
N ALA A 192 0.64 1.09 4.49
CA ALA A 192 1.02 -0.20 3.94
C ALA A 192 2.19 -0.05 2.94
N LEU A 193 3.25 -0.83 3.13
CA LEU A 193 4.40 -0.96 2.23
C LEU A 193 4.38 -2.37 1.64
N ASN A 194 3.53 -2.57 0.64
CA ASN A 194 3.29 -3.88 0.07
C ASN A 194 4.10 -4.07 -1.22
N ALA A 195 5.37 -4.49 -1.10
CA ALA A 195 6.21 -4.84 -2.26
C ALA A 195 5.63 -6.01 -3.06
N HIS A 196 4.96 -6.93 -2.38
CA HIS A 196 4.09 -7.97 -2.92
C HIS A 196 2.67 -7.78 -2.39
N ASP A 197 1.66 -8.17 -3.20
CA ASP A 197 0.28 -8.25 -2.73
C ASP A 197 -0.53 -9.24 -3.61
N TYR A 198 -1.75 -9.56 -3.19
CA TYR A 198 -2.66 -10.37 -4.00
C TYR A 198 -3.18 -9.59 -5.23
N SER A 199 -3.89 -10.28 -6.12
CA SER A 199 -4.22 -9.75 -7.46
C SER A 199 -5.05 -8.46 -7.47
N SER A 200 -5.85 -8.20 -6.43
CA SER A 200 -6.60 -6.95 -6.28
C SER A 200 -5.91 -5.93 -5.36
N GLY A 201 -4.70 -6.22 -4.89
CA GLY A 201 -3.96 -5.39 -3.94
C GLY A 201 -2.93 -4.47 -4.58
N ASN A 202 -2.20 -4.95 -5.59
CA ASN A 202 -1.23 -4.16 -6.36
C ASN A 202 -1.26 -4.55 -7.85
N PRO A 203 -1.19 -3.58 -8.77
CA PRO A 203 -1.10 -3.86 -10.21
C PRO A 203 0.23 -4.48 -10.61
N GLU A 204 1.32 -4.16 -9.91
CA GLU A 204 2.67 -4.67 -10.14
C GLU A 204 3.40 -4.95 -8.83
N LEU A 205 4.45 -5.78 -8.91
CA LEU A 205 5.30 -6.18 -7.80
C LEU A 205 6.67 -5.51 -7.94
N GLY A 206 7.19 -4.95 -6.85
CA GLY A 206 8.49 -4.28 -6.91
C GLY A 206 9.04 -3.94 -5.53
N TRP A 207 10.35 -3.75 -5.45
CA TRP A 207 10.99 -3.26 -4.22
C TRP A 207 10.47 -1.88 -3.84
N ILE A 208 10.30 -1.65 -2.53
CA ILE A 208 9.99 -0.34 -1.95
C ILE A 208 11.23 0.16 -1.22
N GLU A 209 11.74 1.33 -1.65
CA GLU A 209 13.06 1.79 -1.22
C GLU A 209 13.07 3.25 -0.80
N ASN A 210 13.94 3.58 0.17
CA ASN A 210 14.23 4.95 0.59
C ASN A 210 12.97 5.68 1.07
N GLY A 211 12.32 5.14 2.09
CA GLY A 211 11.09 5.69 2.67
C GLY A 211 11.33 6.41 3.99
N LEU A 212 10.63 7.51 4.19
CA LEU A 212 10.54 8.22 5.46
C LEU A 212 9.08 8.38 5.87
N ILE A 213 8.71 7.81 7.02
CA ILE A 213 7.41 8.02 7.66
C ILE A 213 7.70 8.74 8.98
N GLU A 214 7.26 10.01 9.09
CA GLU A 214 7.62 10.80 10.26
C GLU A 214 6.51 11.70 10.79
N ASN A 215 6.57 11.99 12.10
CA ASN A 215 5.63 12.87 12.78
C ASN A 215 4.17 12.45 12.54
N CYS A 216 3.89 11.15 12.64
CA CYS A 216 2.56 10.60 12.39
C CYS A 216 1.93 10.06 13.67
N GLU A 217 0.62 10.18 13.74
CA GLU A 217 -0.19 9.70 14.85
C GLU A 217 -1.17 8.61 14.38
N ASP A 218 -1.15 7.45 15.04
CA ASP A 218 -2.14 6.38 14.88
C ASP A 218 -3.19 6.52 15.98
N LEU A 219 -4.26 7.26 15.69
CA LEU A 219 -5.24 7.72 16.65
C LEU A 219 -6.06 6.57 17.25
N ALA A 220 -6.47 6.76 18.49
CA ALA A 220 -7.22 5.76 19.24
C ALA A 220 -8.53 5.36 18.54
N CYS A 221 -8.62 4.12 18.09
CA CYS A 221 -9.84 3.45 17.68
C CYS A 221 -9.63 1.93 17.66
N LYS A 222 -10.69 1.14 17.46
CA LYS A 222 -10.58 -0.31 17.37
C LYS A 222 -10.12 -0.68 15.95
N GLN A 223 -8.94 -1.24 15.81
CA GLN A 223 -8.34 -1.63 14.55
C GLN A 223 -8.05 -3.14 14.45
N ILE A 224 -7.92 -3.62 13.22
CA ILE A 224 -7.52 -5.00 12.91
C ILE A 224 -6.18 -5.06 12.16
N GLY A 225 -5.80 -4.03 11.40
CA GLY A 225 -4.52 -3.94 10.67
C GLY A 225 -3.35 -3.46 11.53
N PHE A 226 -2.33 -2.91 10.89
CA PHE A 226 -1.09 -2.45 11.50
C PHE A 226 -0.94 -0.93 11.35
N PHE A 227 -0.06 -0.30 12.14
CA PHE A 227 0.38 1.05 11.75
C PHE A 227 1.14 0.97 10.43
N SER A 228 2.06 0.02 10.32
CA SER A 228 2.65 -0.27 9.02
C SER A 228 2.82 -1.77 8.79
N ARG A 229 2.27 -2.24 7.66
CA ARG A 229 2.54 -3.54 7.07
C ARG A 229 3.66 -3.39 6.06
N ILE A 230 4.70 -4.20 6.19
CA ILE A 230 5.87 -4.21 5.32
C ILE A 230 5.92 -5.59 4.68
N LEU A 231 5.26 -5.73 3.53
CA LEU A 231 5.00 -7.01 2.90
C LEU A 231 6.03 -7.33 1.81
N ALA A 232 6.64 -8.49 1.94
CA ALA A 232 7.61 -9.03 1.00
C ALA A 232 7.05 -10.23 0.23
N GLY A 233 7.70 -10.59 -0.86
CA GLY A 233 7.36 -11.77 -1.66
C GLY A 233 8.56 -12.44 -2.29
N SER A 234 8.40 -13.74 -2.60
CA SER A 234 9.47 -14.56 -3.19
C SER A 234 8.87 -15.73 -3.99
N TRP A 235 9.41 -15.99 -5.18
CA TRP A 235 8.90 -16.98 -6.12
C TRP A 235 10.02 -17.61 -6.94
N LEU A 236 9.65 -18.48 -7.87
CA LEU A 236 10.59 -19.20 -8.72
C LEU A 236 10.31 -18.94 -10.20
N ASN A 237 11.25 -19.31 -11.05
CA ASN A 237 10.95 -19.52 -12.45
C ASN A 237 9.97 -20.67 -12.60
N TRP A 238 8.99 -20.51 -13.49
CA TRP A 238 8.06 -21.56 -13.82
C TRP A 238 8.79 -22.82 -14.31
N ARG A 239 8.30 -23.97 -13.88
CA ARG A 239 8.73 -25.30 -14.38
C ARG A 239 7.54 -26.25 -14.36
N GLU A 240 7.52 -27.19 -15.27
CA GLU A 240 6.50 -28.24 -15.30
C GLU A 240 6.42 -29.00 -13.98
N GLY A 241 5.22 -29.30 -13.54
CA GLY A 241 4.95 -30.04 -12.31
C GLY A 241 4.94 -29.20 -11.02
N MET A 242 5.04 -27.87 -11.12
CA MET A 242 4.89 -27.00 -9.94
C MET A 242 3.49 -27.11 -9.35
N MET A 243 3.43 -27.16 -8.01
CA MET A 243 2.17 -27.04 -7.26
C MET A 243 1.84 -25.56 -7.10
N ILE A 244 0.70 -25.12 -7.62
CA ILE A 244 0.30 -23.72 -7.68
C ILE A 244 -0.97 -23.50 -6.87
N ARG A 245 -0.95 -22.45 -6.04
CA ARG A 245 -2.09 -21.92 -5.30
C ARG A 245 -2.54 -20.56 -5.86
N HIS A 246 -3.71 -20.14 -5.48
CA HIS A 246 -4.14 -18.76 -5.75
C HIS A 246 -3.11 -17.75 -5.24
N SER A 247 -2.81 -16.73 -6.02
CA SER A 247 -1.81 -15.67 -5.80
C SER A 247 -0.33 -16.09 -5.93
N ASP A 248 -0.01 -17.35 -6.17
CA ASP A 248 1.36 -17.73 -6.49
C ASP A 248 1.87 -16.95 -7.70
N THR A 249 3.13 -16.51 -7.60
CA THR A 249 3.82 -15.79 -8.66
C THR A 249 4.89 -16.69 -9.27
N VAL A 250 5.07 -16.61 -10.58
CA VAL A 250 6.16 -17.28 -11.32
C VAL A 250 6.75 -16.36 -12.37
N VAL A 251 7.99 -16.66 -12.77
CA VAL A 251 8.65 -16.00 -13.92
C VAL A 251 8.72 -16.98 -15.09
N TYR A 252 8.28 -16.57 -16.27
CA TYR A 252 8.47 -17.31 -17.51
C TYR A 252 8.65 -16.38 -18.70
N GLY A 253 9.63 -16.66 -19.58
CA GLY A 253 9.86 -15.89 -20.79
C GLY A 253 10.13 -14.40 -20.58
N GLY A 254 10.74 -14.03 -19.43
CA GLY A 254 11.01 -12.61 -19.11
C GLY A 254 9.82 -11.84 -18.53
N ARG A 255 8.76 -12.54 -18.08
CA ARG A 255 7.54 -11.95 -17.53
C ARG A 255 7.17 -12.59 -16.20
N LEU A 256 6.53 -11.79 -15.36
CA LEU A 256 5.90 -12.27 -14.13
C LEU A 256 4.43 -12.60 -14.41
N TYR A 257 4.01 -13.74 -13.91
CA TYR A 257 2.64 -14.21 -13.95
C TYR A 257 2.16 -14.53 -12.54
N ARG A 258 0.93 -14.20 -12.24
CA ARG A 258 0.26 -14.51 -10.99
C ARG A 258 -0.90 -15.46 -11.25
N ALA A 259 -0.99 -16.50 -10.43
CA ALA A 259 -2.08 -17.46 -10.52
C ALA A 259 -3.38 -16.87 -9.96
N TYR A 260 -4.44 -17.00 -10.70
CA TYR A 260 -5.78 -16.59 -10.32
C TYR A 260 -6.74 -17.79 -10.43
N MET A 261 -7.29 -18.19 -9.30
CA MET A 261 -8.32 -19.23 -9.19
C MET A 261 -9.06 -19.03 -7.87
N GLN A 262 -9.91 -19.95 -7.48
CA GLN A 262 -10.60 -19.87 -6.20
C GLN A 262 -9.60 -19.86 -5.03
N ALA A 263 -9.70 -18.88 -4.14
CA ALA A 263 -8.83 -18.73 -2.98
C ALA A 263 -9.28 -19.65 -1.82
N ASP A 264 -9.25 -20.95 -2.03
CA ASP A 264 -9.70 -22.00 -1.08
C ASP A 264 -8.54 -22.81 -0.48
N GLY A 265 -7.30 -22.41 -0.77
CA GLY A 265 -6.08 -23.07 -0.30
C GLY A 265 -5.72 -24.36 -1.04
N ARG A 266 -6.49 -24.77 -2.06
CA ARG A 266 -6.14 -25.95 -2.88
C ARG A 266 -4.93 -25.67 -3.76
N GLU A 267 -4.20 -26.75 -4.06
CA GLU A 267 -3.05 -26.75 -4.95
C GLU A 267 -3.39 -27.48 -6.25
N TYR A 268 -2.87 -26.94 -7.35
CA TYR A 268 -3.05 -27.48 -8.70
C TYR A 268 -1.67 -27.70 -9.34
N ILE A 269 -1.52 -28.77 -10.09
CA ILE A 269 -0.27 -29.06 -10.81
C ILE A 269 -0.26 -28.25 -12.11
N SER A 270 0.75 -27.39 -12.29
CA SER A 270 0.96 -26.66 -13.53
C SER A 270 1.82 -27.47 -14.50
N VAL A 271 1.29 -27.70 -15.70
CA VAL A 271 1.97 -28.47 -16.75
C VAL A 271 2.22 -27.68 -18.03
N THR A 272 1.52 -26.55 -18.19
CA THR A 272 1.66 -25.67 -19.37
C THR A 272 2.18 -24.30 -18.95
N PRO A 273 3.30 -23.82 -19.55
CA PRO A 273 3.85 -22.51 -19.18
C PRO A 273 2.97 -21.35 -19.65
N PRO A 274 2.84 -20.27 -18.86
CA PRO A 274 2.19 -19.04 -19.32
C PRO A 274 3.04 -18.33 -20.37
N THR A 275 2.46 -18.01 -21.54
CA THR A 275 3.19 -17.41 -22.66
C THR A 275 2.58 -16.11 -23.18
N HIS A 276 1.35 -15.77 -22.76
CA HIS A 276 0.66 -14.57 -23.20
C HIS A 276 1.34 -13.28 -22.69
N THR A 277 1.07 -12.17 -23.35
CA THR A 277 1.75 -10.91 -23.11
C THR A 277 0.91 -9.88 -22.38
N GLU A 278 -0.37 -10.15 -22.23
CA GLU A 278 -1.31 -9.27 -21.50
C GLU A 278 -2.55 -10.03 -21.04
N GLY A 279 -3.22 -9.47 -20.03
CA GLY A 279 -4.51 -9.97 -19.55
C GLY A 279 -4.42 -11.28 -18.77
N THR A 280 -5.55 -11.96 -18.71
CA THR A 280 -5.74 -13.23 -18.01
C THR A 280 -6.04 -14.32 -19.00
N VAL A 281 -5.31 -15.44 -18.93
CA VAL A 281 -5.52 -16.62 -19.77
C VAL A 281 -5.52 -17.87 -18.90
N THR A 282 -6.54 -18.74 -19.07
CA THR A 282 -6.55 -20.07 -18.50
C THR A 282 -5.76 -21.00 -19.40
N LEU A 283 -4.62 -21.50 -18.91
CA LEU A 283 -3.71 -22.35 -19.69
C LEU A 283 -3.63 -23.79 -19.17
N ASP A 284 -3.95 -23.99 -17.91
CA ASP A 284 -3.68 -25.21 -17.15
C ASP A 284 -4.87 -25.61 -16.29
N GLY A 285 -5.90 -26.20 -16.88
CA GLY A 285 -7.08 -26.63 -16.13
C GLY A 285 -7.71 -25.48 -15.33
N GLU A 286 -7.62 -25.54 -14.03
CA GLU A 286 -8.17 -24.53 -13.10
C GLU A 286 -7.28 -23.28 -12.95
N ILE A 287 -6.02 -23.33 -13.41
CA ILE A 287 -5.08 -22.22 -13.25
C ILE A 287 -5.30 -21.19 -14.35
N ALA A 288 -5.76 -20.00 -13.98
CA ALA A 288 -5.77 -18.83 -14.82
C ALA A 288 -4.52 -17.97 -14.50
N TRP A 289 -3.62 -17.85 -15.44
CA TRP A 289 -2.45 -17.01 -15.32
C TRP A 289 -2.78 -15.56 -15.70
N VAL A 290 -2.44 -14.62 -14.82
CA VAL A 290 -2.52 -13.18 -15.08
C VAL A 290 -1.12 -12.68 -15.36
N MET A 291 -0.89 -12.08 -16.52
CA MET A 291 0.35 -11.38 -16.82
C MET A 291 0.40 -10.10 -15.97
N VAL A 292 1.39 -10.01 -15.07
CA VAL A 292 1.55 -8.88 -14.13
C VAL A 292 2.39 -7.79 -14.77
N GLN A 293 3.62 -8.15 -15.18
CA GLN A 293 4.61 -7.19 -15.69
C GLN A 293 5.75 -7.89 -16.41
N GLU A 294 6.51 -7.15 -17.21
CA GLU A 294 7.81 -7.57 -17.70
C GLU A 294 8.82 -7.64 -16.54
N GLY A 295 9.70 -8.62 -16.53
CA GLY A 295 10.73 -8.75 -15.50
C GLY A 295 11.17 -10.18 -15.24
N THR A 296 12.30 -10.32 -14.55
CA THR A 296 12.93 -11.60 -14.20
C THR A 296 13.30 -11.71 -12.72
N HIS A 297 12.92 -10.71 -11.91
CA HIS A 297 13.21 -10.75 -10.48
C HIS A 297 12.39 -11.85 -9.78
N LEU A 298 13.01 -12.47 -8.79
CA LEU A 298 12.42 -13.62 -8.08
C LEU A 298 11.98 -13.28 -6.66
N ASN A 299 12.17 -12.05 -6.24
CA ASN A 299 11.72 -11.58 -4.94
C ASN A 299 11.57 -10.06 -4.91
N VAL A 300 10.82 -9.60 -3.92
CA VAL A 300 10.62 -8.17 -3.61
C VAL A 300 10.48 -7.99 -2.10
N GLY A 301 10.82 -6.80 -1.62
CA GLY A 301 10.74 -6.43 -0.22
C GLY A 301 10.91 -4.94 -0.02
N CYS A 302 11.20 -4.53 1.20
CA CYS A 302 11.42 -3.13 1.55
C CYS A 302 12.83 -2.94 2.10
N ARG A 303 13.47 -1.81 1.79
CA ARG A 303 14.79 -1.44 2.33
C ARG A 303 14.98 0.06 2.44
N ASN A 304 15.86 0.46 3.38
CA ASN A 304 16.12 1.87 3.68
C ASN A 304 14.84 2.62 4.10
N ILE A 305 14.10 2.09 5.07
CA ILE A 305 12.85 2.68 5.56
C ILE A 305 13.07 3.21 6.97
N THR A 306 12.66 4.45 7.20
CA THR A 306 12.73 5.08 8.52
C THR A 306 11.34 5.46 9.01
N PHE A 307 10.99 4.99 10.19
CA PHE A 307 9.85 5.44 10.99
C PHE A 307 10.36 6.32 12.11
N ARG A 308 9.98 7.60 12.14
CA ARG A 308 10.48 8.56 13.12
C ARG A 308 9.38 9.39 13.75
N ASN A 309 9.45 9.59 15.08
CA ASN A 309 8.46 10.40 15.81
C ASN A 309 7.02 9.89 15.57
N ILE A 310 6.77 8.61 15.83
CA ILE A 310 5.47 7.97 15.65
C ILE A 310 4.81 7.77 17.00
N THR A 311 3.55 8.17 17.14
CA THR A 311 2.72 7.89 18.32
C THR A 311 1.65 6.87 17.98
N LEU A 312 1.60 5.77 18.76
CA LEU A 312 0.69 4.65 18.54
C LEU A 312 -0.34 4.61 19.69
N GLU A 313 -1.52 5.17 19.47
CA GLU A 313 -2.63 5.21 20.43
C GLU A 313 -3.68 4.13 20.16
N SER A 314 -3.70 3.59 18.97
CA SER A 314 -4.73 2.67 18.50
C SER A 314 -4.67 1.29 19.18
N ASN A 315 -5.79 0.57 19.16
CA ASN A 315 -5.90 -0.76 19.75
C ASN A 315 -5.46 -1.88 18.81
N ARG A 316 -4.53 -1.60 17.91
CA ARG A 316 -3.91 -2.61 17.04
C ARG A 316 -3.20 -3.68 17.86
N HIS A 317 -3.35 -4.94 17.46
CA HIS A 317 -2.60 -6.01 18.12
C HIS A 317 -1.08 -5.84 17.95
N THR A 318 -0.65 -5.36 16.76
CA THR A 318 0.76 -5.18 16.38
C THR A 318 0.92 -3.83 15.68
N GLY A 319 1.94 -3.05 16.06
CA GLY A 319 2.24 -1.77 15.42
C GLY A 319 2.86 -1.94 14.04
N PHE A 320 3.97 -2.68 13.95
CA PHE A 320 4.71 -2.90 12.71
C PHE A 320 4.83 -4.38 12.39
N LYS A 321 4.57 -4.78 11.14
CA LYS A 321 4.69 -6.19 10.73
C LYS A 321 5.54 -6.31 9.46
N LEU A 322 6.78 -6.82 9.62
CA LEU A 322 7.64 -7.22 8.50
C LEU A 322 7.22 -8.62 8.09
N HIS A 323 6.60 -8.77 6.92
CA HIS A 323 5.67 -9.85 6.72
C HIS A 323 5.84 -10.58 5.39
N PHE A 324 5.75 -11.92 5.47
CA PHE A 324 5.26 -12.76 4.39
C PHE A 324 3.83 -13.19 4.73
N ASP A 325 2.93 -13.06 3.78
CA ASP A 325 1.54 -13.45 3.92
C ASP A 325 1.26 -14.70 3.08
N ASN A 326 1.02 -15.81 3.76
CA ASN A 326 0.73 -17.09 3.13
C ASN A 326 -0.64 -17.64 3.56
N GLU A 327 -1.52 -16.75 3.98
CA GLU A 327 -2.93 -17.08 4.22
C GLU A 327 -3.74 -16.76 2.95
N ALA A 328 -4.79 -17.53 2.66
CA ALA A 328 -5.70 -17.20 1.58
C ALA A 328 -6.36 -15.81 1.85
N PRO A 329 -6.43 -14.89 0.88
CA PRO A 329 -6.16 -15.05 -0.56
C PRO A 329 -4.73 -14.68 -1.00
N SER A 330 -3.81 -14.43 -0.08
CA SER A 330 -2.44 -14.01 -0.39
C SER A 330 -1.47 -15.19 -0.27
N HIS A 331 -0.60 -15.36 -1.25
CA HIS A 331 0.46 -16.35 -1.19
C HIS A 331 1.76 -15.71 -1.68
N SER A 332 2.54 -15.20 -0.71
CA SER A 332 3.68 -14.32 -1.01
C SER A 332 5.03 -15.04 -1.04
N VAL A 333 5.11 -16.29 -0.57
CA VAL A 333 6.36 -17.07 -0.57
C VAL A 333 6.12 -18.45 -1.16
N TYR A 334 6.78 -18.73 -2.27
CA TYR A 334 6.76 -20.07 -2.88
C TYR A 334 7.81 -20.97 -2.20
N PRO A 335 7.50 -22.25 -1.90
CA PRO A 335 8.45 -23.19 -1.31
C PRO A 335 9.76 -23.30 -2.09
N GLY A 336 10.90 -23.26 -1.40
CA GLY A 336 12.23 -23.33 -2.01
C GLY A 336 12.72 -22.04 -2.68
N SER A 337 11.97 -20.95 -2.64
CA SER A 337 12.40 -19.68 -3.19
C SER A 337 13.45 -18.98 -2.31
N ILE A 338 14.19 -18.03 -2.90
CA ILE A 338 15.18 -17.21 -2.19
C ILE A 338 14.48 -16.02 -1.56
N LEU A 339 14.39 -16.02 -0.23
CA LEU A 339 13.73 -14.96 0.51
C LEU A 339 14.46 -13.62 0.35
N PRO A 340 13.73 -12.51 0.14
CA PRO A 340 14.30 -11.17 0.23
C PRO A 340 14.67 -10.86 1.68
N VAL A 341 15.69 -10.06 1.87
CA VAL A 341 16.07 -9.52 3.18
C VAL A 341 15.48 -8.14 3.34
N GLN A 342 14.68 -7.94 4.39
CA GLN A 342 14.23 -6.61 4.79
C GLN A 342 15.38 -5.92 5.50
N GLU A 343 15.98 -4.91 4.88
CA GLU A 343 17.22 -4.33 5.38
C GLU A 343 17.18 -2.81 5.59
N ASN A 344 18.01 -2.34 6.51
CA ASN A 344 18.11 -0.91 6.85
C ASN A 344 16.76 -0.32 7.28
N ILE A 345 16.05 -1.00 8.18
CA ILE A 345 14.78 -0.52 8.72
C ILE A 345 15.04 0.15 10.07
N THR A 346 14.71 1.43 10.18
CA THR A 346 14.95 2.22 11.39
C THR A 346 13.64 2.64 12.04
N PHE A 347 13.56 2.44 13.36
CA PHE A 347 12.50 2.95 14.23
C PHE A 347 13.12 3.94 15.22
N GLU A 348 12.80 5.21 15.12
CA GLU A 348 13.35 6.27 15.96
C GLU A 348 12.25 7.06 16.64
N ASN A 349 12.34 7.24 17.97
CA ASN A 349 11.35 8.00 18.75
C ASN A 349 9.91 7.48 18.54
N VAL A 350 9.71 6.16 18.53
CA VAL A 350 8.37 5.55 18.46
C VAL A 350 7.84 5.41 19.87
N LYS A 351 6.62 5.89 20.10
CA LYS A 351 5.97 5.85 21.40
C LYS A 351 4.65 5.08 21.35
N VAL A 352 4.52 4.06 22.20
CA VAL A 352 3.27 3.32 22.39
C VAL A 352 2.51 3.92 23.57
N THR A 353 1.32 4.44 23.31
CA THR A 353 0.39 4.92 24.35
C THR A 353 -0.85 4.04 24.49
N SER A 354 -1.09 3.16 23.50
CA SER A 354 -2.16 2.15 23.54
C SER A 354 -1.98 1.19 24.70
N ARG A 355 -3.08 0.89 25.40
CA ARG A 355 -3.10 -0.12 26.48
C ARG A 355 -3.37 -1.55 25.98
N GLU A 356 -3.84 -1.69 24.75
CA GLU A 356 -4.29 -2.98 24.20
C GLU A 356 -3.29 -3.58 23.20
N MET A 357 -2.37 -2.78 22.64
CA MET A 357 -1.33 -3.26 21.76
C MET A 357 -0.47 -4.30 22.44
N LYS A 358 -0.19 -5.44 21.80
CA LYS A 358 0.59 -6.55 22.39
C LYS A 358 2.01 -6.60 21.85
N CYS A 359 2.21 -6.19 20.61
CA CYS A 359 3.52 -6.19 19.96
C CYS A 359 3.79 -4.85 19.28
N LEU A 360 4.97 -4.27 19.51
CA LEU A 360 5.42 -3.14 18.70
C LEU A 360 5.80 -3.62 17.30
N MET A 361 6.61 -4.68 17.22
CA MET A 361 7.10 -5.23 15.95
C MET A 361 6.97 -6.75 15.93
N ARG A 362 6.48 -7.29 14.80
CA ARG A 362 6.59 -8.72 14.46
C ARG A 362 7.26 -8.88 13.11
N SER A 363 8.18 -9.84 13.00
CA SER A 363 8.82 -10.17 11.74
C SER A 363 8.81 -11.67 11.50
N ASN A 364 8.33 -12.10 10.32
CA ASN A 364 8.57 -13.45 9.80
C ASN A 364 9.41 -13.43 8.51
N THR A 365 10.03 -12.29 8.19
CA THR A 365 10.95 -12.14 7.06
C THR A 365 12.41 -12.16 7.53
N PRO A 366 13.38 -12.54 6.69
CA PRO A 366 14.78 -12.27 6.96
C PRO A 366 15.02 -10.76 7.15
N ILE A 367 15.74 -10.40 8.20
CA ILE A 367 16.04 -9.00 8.53
C ILE A 367 17.54 -8.78 8.58
N LYS A 368 17.99 -7.57 8.23
CA LYS A 368 19.38 -7.15 8.35
C LYS A 368 19.45 -5.66 8.65
N ASN A 369 20.36 -5.29 9.57
CA ASN A 369 20.56 -3.90 9.96
C ASN A 369 19.22 -3.20 10.35
N VAL A 370 18.44 -3.88 11.21
CA VAL A 370 17.25 -3.28 11.83
C VAL A 370 17.70 -2.48 13.05
N PHE A 371 17.30 -1.21 13.14
CA PHE A 371 17.71 -0.31 14.20
C PHE A 371 16.50 0.29 14.91
N MET A 372 16.46 0.14 16.23
CA MET A 372 15.42 0.73 17.07
C MET A 372 16.08 1.63 18.13
N LYS A 373 15.71 2.91 18.12
CA LYS A 373 16.35 3.93 18.95
C LYS A 373 15.35 4.86 19.63
N ASN A 374 15.61 5.15 20.93
CA ASN A 374 14.80 6.08 21.71
C ASN A 374 13.29 5.75 21.68
N CYS A 375 12.92 4.47 21.69
CA CYS A 375 11.53 4.05 21.60
C CYS A 375 10.97 3.73 22.99
N ASP A 376 9.74 4.18 23.23
CA ASP A 376 8.95 3.81 24.40
C ASP A 376 7.96 2.71 24.01
N LEU A 377 8.32 1.48 24.33
CA LEU A 377 7.53 0.29 24.02
C LEU A 377 6.36 0.09 24.97
N ALA A 378 6.30 0.85 26.06
CA ALA A 378 5.40 0.59 27.17
C ALA A 378 5.45 -0.90 27.60
N HIS A 379 4.37 -1.66 27.41
CA HIS A 379 4.27 -3.10 27.72
C HIS A 379 4.35 -4.00 26.48
N THR A 380 4.54 -3.42 25.28
CA THR A 380 4.58 -4.19 24.02
C THR A 380 5.94 -4.83 23.81
N ARG A 381 5.98 -5.89 23.06
CA ARG A 381 7.22 -6.66 22.78
C ARG A 381 7.51 -6.73 21.29
N MET A 382 8.69 -7.24 20.99
CA MET A 382 9.10 -7.60 19.65
C MET A 382 9.17 -9.11 19.49
N VAL A 383 8.78 -9.63 18.31
CA VAL A 383 8.81 -11.08 18.02
C VAL A 383 9.35 -11.30 16.61
N ILE A 384 10.43 -12.08 16.54
CA ILE A 384 11.05 -12.51 15.27
C ILE A 384 10.89 -14.03 15.17
N TYR A 385 10.28 -14.52 14.10
CA TYR A 385 9.94 -15.93 13.92
C TYR A 385 10.10 -16.33 12.45
N ARG A 386 10.00 -17.63 12.15
CA ARG A 386 10.05 -18.14 10.78
C ARG A 386 8.69 -18.04 10.09
N VAL A 387 8.70 -17.88 8.79
CA VAL A 387 7.51 -18.19 7.98
C VAL A 387 7.33 -19.70 7.91
N GLU A 388 6.09 -20.15 8.01
CA GLU A 388 5.74 -21.57 7.94
C GLU A 388 5.63 -22.03 6.46
N VAL A 389 6.75 -22.06 5.77
CA VAL A 389 6.85 -22.50 4.37
C VAL A 389 8.03 -23.45 4.24
N PRO A 390 7.85 -24.62 3.60
CA PRO A 390 8.92 -25.60 3.39
C PRO A 390 10.10 -25.06 2.59
N ASP A 391 11.28 -25.62 2.84
CA ASP A 391 12.51 -25.43 2.04
C ASP A 391 13.03 -23.98 1.92
N VAL A 392 12.52 -23.05 2.69
CA VAL A 392 13.07 -21.69 2.73
C VAL A 392 14.22 -21.56 3.74
N ARG A 393 15.23 -20.77 3.39
CA ARG A 393 16.42 -20.57 4.21
C ARG A 393 16.51 -19.12 4.66
N TYR A 394 16.71 -18.94 5.97
CA TYR A 394 17.06 -17.67 6.58
C TYR A 394 18.59 -17.58 6.67
N GLY A 395 19.12 -16.43 6.23
CA GLY A 395 20.51 -16.06 6.50
C GLY A 395 20.66 -15.50 7.91
N LYS A 396 21.90 -15.12 8.25
CA LYS A 396 22.19 -14.38 9.47
C LYS A 396 21.55 -12.99 9.41
N GLY A 397 20.82 -12.61 10.46
CA GLY A 397 20.20 -11.29 10.61
C GLY A 397 20.77 -10.52 11.79
N ASP A 398 20.42 -9.25 11.90
CA ASP A 398 20.79 -8.43 13.03
C ASP A 398 19.78 -7.36 13.39
N ILE A 399 19.73 -7.03 14.68
CA ILE A 399 18.92 -5.93 15.22
C ILE A 399 19.71 -5.20 16.32
N THR A 400 19.76 -3.87 16.22
CA THR A 400 20.35 -3.01 17.25
C THR A 400 19.25 -2.29 18.00
N LEU A 401 19.30 -2.38 19.32
CA LEU A 401 18.36 -1.79 20.27
C LEU A 401 19.08 -0.76 21.13
N GLU A 402 18.73 0.52 21.02
CA GLU A 402 19.40 1.63 21.70
C GLU A 402 18.40 2.47 22.48
N ASN A 403 18.67 2.69 23.78
CA ASN A 403 17.85 3.55 24.64
C ASN A 403 16.35 3.27 24.55
N LEU A 404 15.93 2.04 24.89
CA LEU A 404 14.54 1.62 24.86
C LEU A 404 13.93 1.61 26.26
N THR A 405 12.68 2.09 26.38
CA THR A 405 11.86 1.96 27.59
C THR A 405 10.90 0.80 27.41
N TYR A 406 10.89 -0.13 28.39
CA TYR A 406 10.00 -1.29 28.40
C TYR A 406 9.55 -1.61 29.81
N THR A 407 8.24 -1.75 30.01
CA THR A 407 7.65 -2.18 31.28
C THR A 407 7.00 -3.54 31.07
N PRO A 408 7.65 -4.64 31.50
CA PRO A 408 7.16 -5.98 31.20
C PRO A 408 5.82 -6.27 31.89
N VAL A 409 4.93 -6.95 31.18
CA VAL A 409 3.74 -7.59 31.72
C VAL A 409 3.98 -9.10 31.70
N GLU A 410 3.73 -9.79 32.83
CA GLU A 410 3.83 -11.26 32.94
C GLU A 410 5.25 -11.82 32.66
N GLU A 411 6.32 -11.18 33.12
CA GLU A 411 7.71 -11.66 33.00
C GLU A 411 8.15 -12.01 31.57
N LYS A 412 7.49 -11.48 30.55
CA LYS A 412 7.83 -11.74 29.14
C LYS A 412 9.00 -10.88 28.69
N PRO A 413 9.97 -11.43 27.94
CA PRO A 413 11.09 -10.64 27.45
C PRO A 413 10.63 -9.60 26.41
N MET A 414 11.34 -8.47 26.37
CA MET A 414 11.11 -7.39 25.39
C MET A 414 11.26 -7.88 23.95
N LEU A 415 12.26 -8.72 23.69
CA LEU A 415 12.49 -9.35 22.40
C LEU A 415 12.44 -10.87 22.54
N ARG A 416 11.63 -11.52 21.69
CA ARG A 416 11.62 -12.96 21.48
C ARG A 416 12.12 -13.27 20.07
N VAL A 417 13.18 -14.06 19.99
CA VAL A 417 13.65 -14.66 18.73
C VAL A 417 13.30 -16.14 18.77
N GLU A 418 12.70 -16.64 17.71
CA GLU A 418 12.33 -18.05 17.63
C GLU A 418 13.56 -18.95 17.52
N ASN A 419 13.52 -20.11 18.13
CA ASN A 419 14.62 -21.07 18.12
C ASN A 419 15.01 -21.44 16.68
N GLY A 420 16.32 -21.41 16.41
CA GLY A 420 16.90 -21.75 15.11
C GLY A 420 16.97 -20.61 14.11
N LEU A 421 16.61 -19.37 14.51
CA LEU A 421 16.97 -18.17 13.77
C LEU A 421 18.32 -17.62 14.26
N ASP A 422 19.22 -17.33 13.34
CA ASP A 422 20.52 -16.71 13.61
C ASP A 422 20.39 -15.19 13.53
N ILE A 423 20.08 -14.55 14.68
CA ILE A 423 19.87 -13.10 14.80
C ILE A 423 20.83 -12.55 15.85
N ASP A 424 21.76 -11.72 15.42
CA ASP A 424 22.60 -10.92 16.33
C ASP A 424 21.76 -9.80 16.95
N VAL A 425 21.70 -9.76 18.28
CA VAL A 425 20.99 -8.72 19.02
C VAL A 425 22.01 -7.86 19.76
N VAL A 426 22.12 -6.59 19.39
CA VAL A 426 23.05 -5.63 19.99
C VAL A 426 22.26 -4.63 20.85
N TYR A 427 22.57 -4.59 22.14
CA TYR A 427 22.00 -3.60 23.07
C TYR A 427 22.99 -2.46 23.27
N LYS A 428 22.53 -1.23 23.01
CA LYS A 428 23.28 0.00 23.30
C LYS A 428 22.53 0.81 24.37
N LYS A 429 23.32 1.42 25.26
CA LYS A 429 22.79 2.32 26.30
C LYS A 429 22.66 3.73 25.75
#